data_585a9603a85521cc16bb57a1a6b3db04
#
_entry.id   585a9603a85521cc16bb57a1a6b3db04
#
_cell.length_a   1.000
_cell.length_b   1.000
_cell.length_c   1.000
_cell.angle_alpha   90.00
_cell.angle_beta   90.00
_cell.angle_gamma   90.00
#
_symmetry.space_group_name_H-M   'P 1'
#
loop_
_entity.id
_entity.type
_entity.pdbx_description
1 polymer ?
#
loop_
_entity_poly.entity_id
_entity_poly.type
_entity_poly.pdbx_seq_one_letter_code
_entity_poly.pdbx_strand_id
1 'polypeptide(L)'
;MNMRNLKWILGIIGSCIFPFMTEAQPTFPVNGVADVRSSPLAFINATIVKDAQTTLTNATLLVKEGKVTAIGMGIPVPADAVVVDCKGKYIYPSFIDLYADYGLPPSARSAGSYNYMTPAQLTSNQKGAYGWNQAIRPEVNAYASFSVNDAQAKSLREAGFGTVLTHVRDGIARGTGTLVTLASEKENLVVLKEKASAHYSFSKGSSTQSYPSSMMGMISLLRQTYLDARSEEHTS
;
A
#
# COMPACT_ATOMS: atom_id res chain seq x y z
N MET A 1 -21.09 -28.66 63.18
CA MET A 1 -21.44 -28.15 61.82
C MET A 1 -21.85 -29.36 61.00
N ASN A 2 -23.11 -29.44 60.58
CA ASN A 2 -23.70 -30.67 60.07
C ASN A 2 -23.22 -30.96 58.64
N MET A 3 -22.68 -32.13 58.38
CA MET A 3 -22.12 -32.56 57.08
C MET A 3 -23.09 -32.41 55.92
N ARG A 4 -24.39 -32.30 56.19
CA ARG A 4 -25.42 -32.09 55.18
C ARG A 4 -25.41 -30.66 54.56
N ASN A 5 -25.00 -29.67 55.36
CA ASN A 5 -24.90 -28.26 54.91
C ASN A 5 -23.60 -27.98 54.15
N LEU A 6 -22.55 -28.79 54.38
CA LEU A 6 -21.27 -28.67 53.66
C LEU A 6 -21.41 -29.10 52.18
N LYS A 7 -22.28 -30.08 51.88
CA LYS A 7 -22.53 -30.51 50.47
C LYS A 7 -23.26 -29.45 49.67
N TRP A 8 -24.12 -28.67 50.26
CA TRP A 8 -24.82 -27.57 49.59
C TRP A 8 -23.90 -26.38 49.33
N ILE A 9 -22.99 -26.06 50.23
CA ILE A 9 -21.98 -25.02 50.07
C ILE A 9 -20.98 -25.38 48.97
N LEU A 10 -20.52 -26.63 48.88
CA LEU A 10 -19.67 -27.14 47.82
C LEU A 10 -20.33 -27.13 46.44
N GLY A 11 -21.65 -27.36 46.37
CA GLY A 11 -22.43 -27.29 45.13
C GLY A 11 -22.56 -25.87 44.58
N ILE A 12 -22.70 -24.87 45.47
CA ILE A 12 -22.84 -23.46 45.09
C ILE A 12 -21.49 -22.89 44.64
N ILE A 13 -20.38 -23.27 45.29
CA ILE A 13 -19.03 -22.85 44.90
C ILE A 13 -18.60 -23.47 43.56
N GLY A 14 -18.99 -24.73 43.28
CA GLY A 14 -18.75 -25.38 41.99
C GLY A 14 -19.46 -24.75 40.78
N SER A 15 -20.60 -24.11 41.03
CA SER A 15 -21.41 -23.45 39.99
C SER A 15 -20.87 -22.07 39.57
N CYS A 16 -19.99 -21.44 40.38
CA CYS A 16 -19.40 -20.14 40.10
C CYS A 16 -18.07 -20.17 39.36
N ILE A 17 -17.51 -21.37 39.08
CA ILE A 17 -16.19 -21.52 38.48
C ILE A 17 -16.25 -21.93 36.99
N PHE A 18 -17.45 -21.94 36.39
CA PHE A 18 -17.49 -22.02 34.93
C PHE A 18 -17.16 -20.62 34.35
N PRO A 19 -15.97 -20.41 33.77
CA PRO A 19 -15.78 -19.22 32.95
C PRO A 19 -16.75 -19.35 31.77
N PHE A 20 -17.78 -18.51 31.76
CA PHE A 20 -18.49 -18.25 30.51
C PHE A 20 -17.47 -17.70 29.54
N MET A 21 -16.96 -18.53 28.67
CA MET A 21 -16.33 -18.09 27.44
C MET A 21 -17.42 -17.41 26.62
N THR A 22 -17.72 -16.15 26.95
CA THR A 22 -18.47 -15.29 26.05
C THR A 22 -17.53 -15.04 24.89
N GLU A 23 -17.67 -15.79 23.81
CA GLU A 23 -17.17 -15.34 22.53
C GLU A 23 -17.81 -13.98 22.29
N ALA A 24 -16.99 -12.93 22.32
CA ALA A 24 -17.44 -11.61 21.96
C ALA A 24 -17.95 -11.72 20.51
N GLN A 25 -19.23 -11.58 20.32
CA GLN A 25 -19.80 -11.52 18.98
C GLN A 25 -19.10 -10.39 18.25
N PRO A 26 -18.64 -10.60 16.99
CA PRO A 26 -18.07 -9.53 16.21
C PRO A 26 -19.06 -8.38 16.15
N THR A 27 -18.72 -7.27 16.78
CA THR A 27 -19.60 -6.11 17.00
C THR A 27 -19.92 -5.33 15.72
N PHE A 28 -19.30 -5.70 14.61
CA PHE A 28 -19.58 -5.10 13.31
C PHE A 28 -19.92 -6.21 12.31
N PRO A 29 -21.08 -6.11 11.63
CA PRO A 29 -21.28 -6.93 10.45
C PRO A 29 -20.14 -6.62 9.48
N VAL A 30 -19.53 -7.65 8.95
CA VAL A 30 -18.57 -7.52 7.85
C VAL A 30 -19.36 -6.92 6.69
N ASN A 31 -19.33 -5.59 6.55
CA ASN A 31 -19.97 -4.87 5.47
C ASN A 31 -19.20 -5.10 4.18
N GLY A 32 -19.39 -6.26 3.60
CA GLY A 32 -18.85 -6.66 2.31
C GLY A 32 -19.38 -8.05 2.01
N VAL A 33 -19.79 -8.27 0.79
CA VAL A 33 -20.00 -9.63 0.30
C VAL A 33 -18.64 -10.30 0.45
N ALA A 34 -18.55 -11.32 1.31
CA ALA A 34 -17.36 -12.15 1.38
C ALA A 34 -17.02 -12.61 -0.04
N ASP A 35 -15.78 -12.49 -0.46
CA ASP A 35 -15.38 -13.05 -1.75
C ASP A 35 -15.59 -14.56 -1.68
N VAL A 36 -16.67 -15.02 -2.29
CA VAL A 36 -17.10 -16.41 -2.27
C VAL A 36 -16.14 -17.31 -3.03
N ARG A 37 -15.14 -16.75 -3.71
CA ARG A 37 -14.13 -17.49 -4.47
C ARG A 37 -13.05 -18.05 -3.55
N SER A 38 -13.46 -18.98 -2.69
CA SER A 38 -12.54 -19.79 -1.87
C SER A 38 -11.85 -20.90 -2.67
N SER A 39 -12.36 -21.20 -3.88
CA SER A 39 -11.80 -22.24 -4.75
C SER A 39 -10.41 -21.86 -5.24
N PRO A 40 -9.44 -22.78 -5.16
CA PRO A 40 -8.12 -22.57 -5.74
C PRO A 40 -8.20 -22.37 -7.26
N LEU A 41 -7.29 -21.56 -7.81
CA LEU A 41 -7.06 -21.46 -9.26
C LEU A 41 -5.86 -22.35 -9.61
N ALA A 42 -6.04 -23.19 -10.62
CA ALA A 42 -4.99 -24.06 -11.14
C ALA A 42 -4.71 -23.71 -12.61
N PHE A 43 -3.56 -23.11 -12.86
CA PHE A 43 -3.06 -22.86 -14.21
C PHE A 43 -2.17 -24.04 -14.60
N ILE A 44 -2.63 -24.85 -15.57
CA ILE A 44 -1.96 -26.10 -15.98
C ILE A 44 -1.32 -25.97 -17.36
N ASN A 45 -0.37 -26.88 -17.68
CA ASN A 45 0.31 -26.98 -18.97
C ASN A 45 1.06 -25.70 -19.41
N ALA A 46 1.40 -24.82 -18.46
CA ALA A 46 2.09 -23.57 -18.75
C ALA A 46 3.62 -23.75 -18.85
N THR A 47 4.26 -22.84 -19.59
CA THR A 47 5.68 -22.59 -19.42
C THR A 47 5.83 -21.47 -18.38
N ILE A 48 6.37 -21.78 -17.20
CA ILE A 48 6.45 -20.86 -16.08
C ILE A 48 7.89 -20.40 -15.93
N VAL A 49 8.13 -19.10 -16.11
CA VAL A 49 9.42 -18.46 -15.88
C VAL A 49 9.41 -17.93 -14.45
N LYS A 50 10.05 -18.66 -13.55
CA LYS A 50 10.08 -18.34 -12.12
C LYS A 50 11.05 -17.18 -11.83
N ASP A 51 12.21 -17.23 -12.45
CA ASP A 51 13.30 -16.26 -12.36
C ASP A 51 14.15 -16.29 -13.63
N ALA A 52 15.20 -15.48 -13.70
CA ALA A 52 16.06 -15.37 -14.88
C ALA A 52 16.81 -16.69 -15.25
N GLN A 53 16.93 -17.61 -14.30
CA GLN A 53 17.66 -18.89 -14.48
C GLN A 53 16.72 -20.09 -14.57
N THR A 54 15.48 -19.98 -14.04
CA THR A 54 14.59 -21.12 -13.84
C THR A 54 13.33 -21.00 -14.69
N THR A 55 13.22 -21.86 -15.69
CA THR A 55 12.01 -22.02 -16.52
C THR A 55 11.49 -23.43 -16.39
N LEU A 56 10.23 -23.57 -16.04
CA LEU A 56 9.53 -24.85 -15.91
C LEU A 56 8.57 -25.03 -17.09
N THR A 57 8.75 -26.08 -17.88
CA THR A 57 7.87 -26.41 -19.00
C THR A 57 6.80 -27.40 -18.55
N ASN A 58 5.60 -27.30 -19.13
CA ASN A 58 4.46 -28.15 -18.79
C ASN A 58 4.19 -28.21 -17.28
N ALA A 59 4.26 -27.05 -16.65
CA ALA A 59 4.14 -26.89 -15.21
C ALA A 59 2.75 -26.40 -14.79
N THR A 60 2.46 -26.61 -13.52
CA THR A 60 1.21 -26.17 -12.87
C THR A 60 1.53 -25.09 -11.84
N LEU A 61 0.72 -24.02 -11.82
CA LEU A 61 0.71 -22.98 -10.82
C LEU A 61 -0.62 -23.05 -10.07
N LEU A 62 -0.57 -23.23 -8.75
CA LEU A 62 -1.74 -23.16 -7.88
C LEU A 62 -1.77 -21.84 -7.13
N VAL A 63 -2.91 -21.17 -7.17
CA VAL A 63 -3.16 -19.91 -6.45
C VAL A 63 -4.39 -20.09 -5.58
N LYS A 64 -4.28 -19.74 -4.31
CA LYS A 64 -5.38 -19.72 -3.36
C LYS A 64 -5.33 -18.42 -2.54
N GLU A 65 -6.47 -17.77 -2.38
CA GLU A 65 -6.57 -16.53 -1.60
C GLU A 65 -5.54 -15.46 -2.02
N GLY A 66 -5.33 -15.30 -3.34
CA GLY A 66 -4.39 -14.35 -3.89
C GLY A 66 -2.90 -14.71 -3.71
N LYS A 67 -2.59 -15.90 -3.20
CA LYS A 67 -1.21 -16.35 -2.97
C LYS A 67 -0.88 -17.59 -3.79
N VAL A 68 0.35 -17.65 -4.29
CA VAL A 68 0.89 -18.87 -4.91
C VAL A 68 1.13 -19.91 -3.82
N THR A 69 0.41 -21.03 -3.90
CA THR A 69 0.52 -22.14 -2.93
C THR A 69 1.46 -23.23 -3.41
N ALA A 70 1.52 -23.45 -4.72
CA ALA A 70 2.45 -24.41 -5.31
C ALA A 70 2.81 -24.04 -6.75
N ILE A 71 4.03 -24.38 -7.15
CA ILE A 71 4.53 -24.21 -8.52
C ILE A 71 5.48 -25.36 -8.86
N GLY A 72 5.26 -26.04 -9.97
CA GLY A 72 6.12 -27.16 -10.40
C GLY A 72 5.47 -28.04 -11.44
N MET A 73 6.23 -29.09 -11.84
CA MET A 73 5.72 -30.14 -12.71
C MET A 73 5.04 -31.23 -11.88
N GLY A 74 3.95 -31.79 -12.39
CA GLY A 74 3.27 -32.92 -11.76
C GLY A 74 2.56 -32.62 -10.43
N ILE A 75 2.27 -31.36 -10.16
CA ILE A 75 1.52 -30.95 -8.96
C ILE A 75 0.08 -31.46 -9.09
N PRO A 76 -0.46 -32.19 -8.07
CA PRO A 76 -1.84 -32.62 -8.08
C PRO A 76 -2.77 -31.36 -8.01
N VAL A 77 -3.74 -31.32 -8.91
CA VAL A 77 -4.75 -30.27 -8.94
C VAL A 77 -5.87 -30.64 -7.97
N PRO A 78 -6.20 -29.78 -7.00
CA PRO A 78 -7.34 -30.02 -6.10
C PRO A 78 -8.64 -30.20 -6.87
N ALA A 79 -9.52 -31.08 -6.39
CA ALA A 79 -10.80 -31.37 -7.06
C ALA A 79 -11.76 -30.15 -7.09
N ASP A 80 -11.61 -29.22 -6.14
CA ASP A 80 -12.37 -27.97 -6.02
C ASP A 80 -11.74 -26.80 -6.77
N ALA A 81 -10.61 -27.02 -7.46
CA ALA A 81 -9.91 -25.96 -8.16
C ALA A 81 -10.59 -25.61 -9.49
N VAL A 82 -10.62 -24.32 -9.79
CA VAL A 82 -10.94 -23.81 -11.13
C VAL A 82 -9.71 -23.98 -12.02
N VAL A 83 -9.82 -24.85 -13.02
CA VAL A 83 -8.69 -25.19 -13.90
C VAL A 83 -8.68 -24.30 -15.14
N VAL A 84 -7.51 -23.69 -15.39
CA VAL A 84 -7.23 -22.90 -16.59
C VAL A 84 -6.11 -23.59 -17.36
N ASP A 85 -6.41 -24.07 -18.57
CA ASP A 85 -5.40 -24.64 -19.46
C ASP A 85 -4.58 -23.52 -20.13
N CYS A 86 -3.29 -23.50 -19.85
CA CYS A 86 -2.34 -22.53 -20.37
C CYS A 86 -1.36 -23.14 -21.38
N LYS A 87 -1.78 -24.21 -22.07
CA LYS A 87 -0.96 -24.87 -23.11
C LYS A 87 -0.47 -23.85 -24.15
N GLY A 88 0.86 -23.80 -24.34
CA GLY A 88 1.51 -22.87 -25.26
C GLY A 88 1.62 -21.44 -24.75
N LYS A 89 1.20 -21.16 -23.51
CA LYS A 89 1.33 -19.82 -22.87
C LYS A 89 2.46 -19.81 -21.88
N TYR A 90 2.97 -18.59 -21.66
CA TYR A 90 4.00 -18.31 -20.65
C TYR A 90 3.38 -17.59 -19.45
N ILE A 91 3.85 -17.94 -18.26
CA ILE A 91 3.51 -17.24 -17.01
C ILE A 91 4.80 -16.63 -16.45
N TYR A 92 4.78 -15.33 -16.22
CA TYR A 92 5.88 -14.56 -15.65
C TYR A 92 5.42 -13.89 -14.35
N PRO A 93 6.36 -13.61 -13.39
CA PRO A 93 6.09 -12.65 -12.34
C PRO A 93 5.75 -11.29 -12.93
N SER A 94 4.77 -10.60 -12.35
CA SER A 94 4.44 -9.24 -12.78
C SER A 94 5.53 -8.24 -12.40
N PHE A 95 5.64 -7.16 -13.18
CA PHE A 95 6.49 -6.02 -12.81
C PHE A 95 5.88 -5.22 -11.65
N ILE A 96 6.74 -4.54 -10.90
CA ILE A 96 6.38 -3.60 -9.85
C ILE A 96 6.88 -2.23 -10.28
N ASP A 97 5.99 -1.25 -10.45
CA ASP A 97 6.38 0.13 -10.67
C ASP A 97 6.60 0.84 -9.33
N LEU A 98 7.84 1.27 -9.10
CA LEU A 98 8.21 1.96 -7.86
C LEU A 98 8.02 3.48 -7.91
N TYR A 99 7.59 4.02 -9.06
CA TYR A 99 7.47 5.46 -9.27
C TYR A 99 6.21 5.82 -10.06
N ALA A 100 5.05 5.51 -9.53
CA ALA A 100 3.75 5.76 -10.15
C ALA A 100 3.03 6.95 -9.53
N ASP A 101 2.02 7.45 -10.26
CA ASP A 101 0.99 8.39 -9.79
C ASP A 101 -0.43 7.81 -10.02
N TYR A 102 -0.49 6.49 -10.14
CA TYR A 102 -1.73 5.76 -10.35
C TYR A 102 -2.76 6.06 -9.26
N GLY A 103 -3.99 6.36 -9.70
CA GLY A 103 -5.12 6.58 -8.79
C GLY A 103 -5.03 7.87 -7.95
N LEU A 104 -4.07 8.75 -8.26
CA LEU A 104 -3.92 10.04 -7.57
C LEU A 104 -4.38 11.18 -8.47
N PRO A 105 -4.87 12.29 -7.89
CA PRO A 105 -5.17 13.48 -8.66
C PRO A 105 -3.90 14.01 -9.32
N PRO A 106 -4.00 14.55 -10.55
CA PRO A 106 -2.86 15.11 -11.23
C PRO A 106 -2.30 16.28 -10.42
N SER A 107 -0.97 16.31 -10.24
CA SER A 107 -0.30 17.43 -9.60
C SER A 107 -0.50 18.70 -10.42
N ALA A 108 -0.93 19.76 -9.77
CA ALA A 108 -1.03 21.07 -10.43
C ALA A 108 0.37 21.47 -10.93
N ARG A 109 0.52 21.60 -12.25
CA ARG A 109 1.74 22.19 -12.82
C ARG A 109 1.70 23.69 -12.59
N SER A 110 2.55 24.22 -11.71
CA SER A 110 2.78 25.64 -11.65
C SER A 110 3.49 26.05 -12.95
N ALA A 111 2.81 26.81 -13.76
CA ALA A 111 3.48 27.63 -14.77
C ALA A 111 4.20 28.77 -14.02
N GLY A 112 5.29 28.43 -13.34
CA GLY A 112 6.08 29.41 -12.60
C GLY A 112 6.69 30.41 -13.56
N SER A 113 6.11 31.62 -13.62
CA SER A 113 6.82 32.77 -14.12
C SER A 113 7.98 33.06 -13.18
N TYR A 114 9.19 32.88 -13.67
CA TYR A 114 10.40 33.24 -12.96
C TYR A 114 10.47 34.74 -12.80
N ASN A 115 10.10 35.25 -11.62
CA ASN A 115 10.28 36.65 -11.30
C ASN A 115 11.53 36.87 -10.45
N TYR A 116 12.61 37.25 -11.09
CA TYR A 116 13.89 37.56 -10.43
C TYR A 116 13.83 38.73 -9.45
N MET A 117 12.77 39.54 -9.51
CA MET A 117 12.58 40.72 -8.64
C MET A 117 11.92 40.36 -7.31
N THR A 118 11.39 39.14 -7.15
CA THR A 118 10.77 38.76 -5.88
C THR A 118 11.84 38.23 -4.94
N PRO A 119 11.95 38.75 -3.71
CA PRO A 119 12.89 38.22 -2.73
C PRO A 119 12.65 36.72 -2.49
N ALA A 120 13.74 35.97 -2.24
CA ALA A 120 13.63 34.59 -1.87
C ALA A 120 12.83 34.48 -0.57
N GLN A 121 11.69 33.78 -0.63
CA GLN A 121 10.82 33.55 0.52
C GLN A 121 11.09 32.20 1.13
N LEU A 122 11.39 32.17 2.41
CA LEU A 122 11.48 30.95 3.22
C LEU A 122 10.16 30.67 3.94
N THR A 123 9.29 31.66 4.06
CA THR A 123 7.96 31.55 4.66
C THR A 123 6.89 31.37 3.58
N SER A 124 5.96 30.49 3.80
CA SER A 124 4.84 30.23 2.89
C SER A 124 3.53 30.75 3.46
N ASN A 125 2.51 30.92 2.60
CA ASN A 125 1.15 31.24 3.03
C ASN A 125 0.38 29.99 3.52
N GLN A 126 0.99 28.82 3.45
CA GLN A 126 0.38 27.58 3.96
C GLN A 126 0.50 27.55 5.49
N LYS A 127 -0.59 27.17 6.14
CA LYS A 127 -0.60 26.97 7.59
C LYS A 127 -0.08 25.59 7.95
N GLY A 128 0.62 25.48 9.06
CA GLY A 128 1.11 24.21 9.62
C GLY A 128 2.59 24.26 9.98
N ALA A 129 3.04 23.29 10.73
CA ALA A 129 4.41 23.18 11.23
C ALA A 129 5.48 23.14 10.12
N TYR A 130 5.09 22.65 8.94
CA TYR A 130 5.98 22.52 7.78
C TYR A 130 5.71 23.58 6.70
N GLY A 131 4.89 24.58 7.01
CA GLY A 131 4.40 25.55 6.02
C GLY A 131 5.38 26.61 5.58
N TRP A 132 6.61 26.65 6.09
CA TRP A 132 7.59 27.68 5.79
C TRP A 132 8.14 27.62 4.35
N ASN A 133 8.10 26.45 3.69
CA ASN A 133 8.40 26.33 2.27
C ASN A 133 7.39 25.39 1.58
N GLN A 134 6.74 25.86 0.53
CA GLN A 134 5.69 25.13 -0.19
C GLN A 134 6.17 23.83 -0.87
N ALA A 135 7.47 23.70 -1.11
CA ALA A 135 8.04 22.49 -1.70
C ALA A 135 8.33 21.38 -0.67
N ILE A 136 8.22 21.70 0.63
CA ILE A 136 8.38 20.74 1.72
C ILE A 136 7.00 20.33 2.21
N ARG A 137 6.59 19.11 1.85
CA ARG A 137 5.21 18.59 2.07
C ARG A 137 5.23 17.18 2.69
N PRO A 138 5.88 16.99 3.84
CA PRO A 138 6.00 15.66 4.46
C PRO A 138 4.66 15.12 4.98
N GLU A 139 3.67 16.01 5.20
CA GLU A 139 2.33 15.71 5.65
C GLU A 139 1.46 15.02 4.59
N VAL A 140 1.86 15.10 3.32
CA VAL A 140 1.09 14.51 2.23
C VAL A 140 1.10 12.99 2.33
N ASN A 141 -0.10 12.42 2.35
CA ASN A 141 -0.29 10.98 2.37
C ASN A 141 -1.03 10.54 1.11
N ALA A 142 -0.36 9.77 0.25
CA ALA A 142 -0.94 9.30 -1.00
C ALA A 142 -2.22 8.46 -0.76
N TYR A 143 -2.26 7.67 0.30
CA TYR A 143 -3.43 6.86 0.66
C TYR A 143 -4.70 7.69 0.84
N ALA A 144 -4.59 8.88 1.45
CA ALA A 144 -5.74 9.76 1.70
C ALA A 144 -6.39 10.31 0.42
N SER A 145 -5.64 10.35 -0.68
CA SER A 145 -6.10 10.88 -1.98
C SER A 145 -6.24 9.79 -3.04
N PHE A 146 -5.96 8.54 -2.69
CA PHE A 146 -5.98 7.41 -3.61
C PHE A 146 -7.42 7.02 -3.95
N SER A 147 -7.67 6.77 -5.24
CA SER A 147 -8.90 6.17 -5.75
C SER A 147 -8.58 5.21 -6.89
N VAL A 148 -9.33 4.11 -6.98
CA VAL A 148 -9.15 3.13 -8.05
C VAL A 148 -9.58 3.73 -9.39
N ASN A 149 -8.72 3.61 -10.40
CA ASN A 149 -8.99 3.98 -11.78
C ASN A 149 -8.84 2.75 -12.68
N ASP A 150 -9.95 2.11 -13.02
CA ASP A 150 -9.96 0.86 -13.77
C ASP A 150 -9.31 0.98 -15.16
N ALA A 151 -9.49 2.11 -15.85
CA ALA A 151 -8.90 2.32 -17.17
C ALA A 151 -7.37 2.39 -17.10
N GLN A 152 -6.85 3.14 -16.14
CA GLN A 152 -5.40 3.25 -15.91
C GLN A 152 -4.84 1.92 -15.40
N ALA A 153 -5.54 1.24 -14.47
CA ALA A 153 -5.14 -0.07 -13.97
C ALA A 153 -5.07 -1.11 -15.11
N LYS A 154 -6.06 -1.11 -16.01
CA LYS A 154 -6.08 -2.01 -17.16
C LYS A 154 -4.86 -1.77 -18.06
N SER A 155 -4.56 -0.52 -18.38
CA SER A 155 -3.40 -0.18 -19.23
C SER A 155 -2.08 -0.64 -18.60
N LEU A 156 -1.92 -0.47 -17.29
CA LEU A 156 -0.73 -0.93 -16.57
C LEU A 156 -0.63 -2.47 -16.53
N ARG A 157 -1.77 -3.16 -16.32
CA ARG A 157 -1.79 -4.65 -16.38
C ARG A 157 -1.45 -5.17 -17.78
N GLU A 158 -1.92 -4.53 -18.83
CA GLU A 158 -1.60 -4.89 -20.22
C GLU A 158 -0.10 -4.68 -20.52
N ALA A 159 0.55 -3.74 -19.83
CA ALA A 159 2.00 -3.55 -19.89
C ALA A 159 2.80 -4.52 -18.99
N GLY A 160 2.12 -5.41 -18.23
CA GLY A 160 2.74 -6.44 -17.39
C GLY A 160 2.97 -6.05 -15.92
N PHE A 161 2.45 -4.89 -15.48
CA PHE A 161 2.53 -4.50 -14.07
C PHE A 161 1.39 -5.13 -13.26
N GLY A 162 1.69 -5.59 -12.04
CA GLY A 162 0.69 -6.13 -11.11
C GLY A 162 0.54 -5.29 -9.86
N THR A 163 1.58 -4.54 -9.50
CA THR A 163 1.65 -3.74 -8.28
C THR A 163 2.37 -2.44 -8.58
N VAL A 164 1.93 -1.36 -7.96
CA VAL A 164 2.55 -0.05 -8.11
C VAL A 164 2.71 0.65 -6.76
N LEU A 165 3.82 1.37 -6.60
CA LEU A 165 4.05 2.29 -5.50
C LEU A 165 3.66 3.69 -5.98
N THR A 166 2.46 4.11 -5.60
CA THR A 166 1.92 5.40 -6.01
C THR A 166 2.22 6.50 -4.99
N HIS A 167 2.57 7.70 -5.46
CA HIS A 167 2.83 8.86 -4.63
C HIS A 167 2.53 10.16 -5.37
N VAL A 168 2.24 11.21 -4.62
CA VAL A 168 2.01 12.55 -5.19
C VAL A 168 3.33 13.11 -5.73
N ARG A 169 3.38 13.42 -7.03
CA ARG A 169 4.59 13.90 -7.72
C ARG A 169 4.75 15.41 -7.64
N ASP A 170 4.63 15.97 -6.43
CA ASP A 170 4.69 17.42 -6.22
C ASP A 170 5.58 17.79 -5.02
N GLY A 171 6.50 18.73 -5.24
CA GLY A 171 7.42 19.21 -4.21
C GLY A 171 8.75 18.44 -4.13
N ILE A 172 9.59 18.91 -3.22
CA ILE A 172 10.91 18.35 -2.91
C ILE A 172 10.78 17.23 -1.88
N ALA A 173 10.12 17.48 -0.75
CA ALA A 173 9.64 16.43 0.15
C ALA A 173 8.16 16.21 -0.20
N ARG A 174 7.84 14.99 -0.64
CA ARG A 174 6.54 14.67 -1.27
C ARG A 174 5.59 13.91 -0.36
N GLY A 175 6.02 13.63 0.87
CA GLY A 175 5.27 12.81 1.81
C GLY A 175 5.40 11.32 1.54
N THR A 176 4.35 10.56 1.87
CA THR A 176 4.37 9.08 1.83
C THR A 176 3.72 8.53 0.56
N GLY A 177 4.30 7.45 0.05
CA GLY A 177 3.73 6.64 -1.01
C GLY A 177 2.97 5.43 -0.48
N THR A 178 2.01 4.97 -1.26
CA THR A 178 1.13 3.83 -0.97
C THR A 178 1.38 2.71 -1.96
N LEU A 179 1.54 1.49 -1.45
CA LEU A 179 1.70 0.30 -2.28
C LEU A 179 0.33 -0.31 -2.54
N VAL A 180 -0.03 -0.45 -3.81
CA VAL A 180 -1.33 -0.96 -4.24
C VAL A 180 -1.21 -2.01 -5.33
N THR A 181 -2.16 -2.94 -5.37
CA THR A 181 -2.34 -3.82 -6.53
C THR A 181 -3.15 -3.12 -7.61
N LEU A 182 -3.05 -3.60 -8.83
CA LEU A 182 -3.84 -3.09 -9.97
C LEU A 182 -5.15 -3.89 -10.17
N ALA A 183 -5.72 -4.46 -9.10
CA ALA A 183 -7.00 -5.14 -9.18
C ALA A 183 -8.15 -4.13 -9.38
N SER A 184 -9.22 -4.57 -10.04
CA SER A 184 -10.45 -3.79 -10.22
C SER A 184 -11.41 -4.04 -9.05
N GLU A 185 -10.97 -3.68 -7.85
CA GLU A 185 -11.69 -3.88 -6.59
C GLU A 185 -11.79 -2.54 -5.85
N LYS A 186 -12.47 -2.51 -4.70
CA LYS A 186 -12.56 -1.32 -3.86
C LYS A 186 -11.20 -0.92 -3.30
N GLU A 187 -11.01 0.36 -3.01
CA GLU A 187 -9.74 0.96 -2.54
C GLU A 187 -9.14 0.20 -1.36
N ASN A 188 -9.95 -0.17 -0.38
CA ASN A 188 -9.50 -0.88 0.83
C ASN A 188 -9.02 -2.32 0.56
N LEU A 189 -9.38 -2.91 -0.59
CA LEU A 189 -8.98 -4.27 -0.97
C LEU A 189 -7.71 -4.28 -1.83
N VAL A 190 -7.42 -3.19 -2.51
CA VAL A 190 -6.24 -3.10 -3.40
C VAL A 190 -5.02 -2.53 -2.70
N VAL A 191 -5.17 -1.88 -1.55
CA VAL A 191 -4.06 -1.32 -0.79
C VAL A 191 -3.33 -2.42 -0.02
N LEU A 192 -2.05 -2.63 -0.35
CA LEU A 192 -1.18 -3.56 0.35
C LEU A 192 -0.49 -2.92 1.56
N LYS A 193 -0.10 -1.64 1.42
CA LYS A 193 0.53 -0.89 2.50
C LYS A 193 0.29 0.61 2.31
N GLU A 194 -0.32 1.23 3.32
CA GLU A 194 -0.70 2.66 3.27
C GLU A 194 0.50 3.59 3.20
N LYS A 195 1.47 3.41 4.07
CA LYS A 195 2.71 4.19 4.14
C LYS A 195 3.90 3.28 3.84
N ALA A 196 4.16 3.07 2.56
CA ALA A 196 5.18 2.13 2.11
C ALA A 196 6.56 2.79 1.98
N SER A 197 6.60 4.10 1.73
CA SER A 197 7.83 4.83 1.43
C SER A 197 7.68 6.32 1.73
N ALA A 198 8.80 7.03 1.83
CA ALA A 198 8.87 8.49 1.78
C ALA A 198 9.52 8.90 0.44
N HIS A 199 8.99 9.93 -0.19
CA HIS A 199 9.43 10.36 -1.51
C HIS A 199 10.06 11.75 -1.47
N TYR A 200 11.18 11.88 -2.17
CA TYR A 200 11.93 13.11 -2.33
C TYR A 200 12.28 13.36 -3.80
N SER A 201 12.43 14.59 -4.19
CA SER A 201 12.88 14.96 -5.52
C SER A 201 13.67 16.25 -5.56
N PHE A 202 14.35 16.51 -6.69
CA PHE A 202 15.00 17.80 -6.97
C PHE A 202 14.14 18.65 -7.89
N SER A 203 12.83 18.72 -7.57
CA SER A 203 11.88 19.57 -8.25
C SER A 203 10.95 20.21 -7.21
N LYS A 204 10.82 21.52 -7.24
CA LYS A 204 9.91 22.23 -6.32
C LYS A 204 8.42 22.09 -6.66
N GLY A 205 8.12 21.40 -7.78
CA GLY A 205 6.74 21.09 -8.17
C GLY A 205 5.92 22.36 -8.41
N SER A 206 4.74 22.40 -7.80
CA SER A 206 3.78 23.52 -7.90
C SER A 206 4.12 24.73 -7.04
N SER A 207 5.23 24.72 -6.28
CA SER A 207 5.64 25.85 -5.44
C SER A 207 5.87 27.12 -6.28
N THR A 208 5.23 28.22 -5.87
CA THR A 208 5.39 29.55 -6.50
C THR A 208 6.51 30.36 -5.89
N GLN A 209 7.12 29.90 -4.80
CA GLN A 209 8.23 30.59 -4.14
C GLN A 209 9.47 30.64 -5.02
N SER A 210 10.24 31.71 -4.94
CA SER A 210 11.48 31.85 -5.70
C SER A 210 12.59 30.92 -5.22
N TYR A 211 12.60 30.56 -3.94
CA TYR A 211 13.56 29.61 -3.35
C TYR A 211 12.91 28.24 -3.10
N PRO A 212 13.59 27.11 -3.40
CA PRO A 212 14.89 27.03 -4.09
C PRO A 212 14.74 27.14 -5.60
N SER A 213 15.80 27.66 -6.26
CA SER A 213 15.85 27.82 -7.72
C SER A 213 16.90 26.92 -8.39
N SER A 214 17.73 26.26 -7.60
CA SER A 214 18.81 25.39 -8.07
C SER A 214 18.84 24.06 -7.31
N MET A 215 19.50 23.06 -7.88
CA MET A 215 19.70 21.76 -7.22
C MET A 215 20.44 21.92 -5.88
N MET A 216 21.45 22.76 -5.82
CA MET A 216 22.17 23.07 -4.57
C MET A 216 21.24 23.64 -3.51
N GLY A 217 20.36 24.57 -3.91
CA GLY A 217 19.35 25.15 -3.03
C GLY A 217 18.36 24.09 -2.53
N MET A 218 17.94 23.13 -3.37
CA MET A 218 17.05 22.03 -2.98
C MET A 218 17.70 21.10 -1.96
N ILE A 219 18.98 20.76 -2.15
CA ILE A 219 19.77 19.96 -1.21
C ILE A 219 19.91 20.71 0.12
N SER A 220 20.24 22.02 0.07
CA SER A 220 20.37 22.85 1.27
C SER A 220 19.07 22.95 2.04
N LEU A 221 17.94 23.12 1.33
CA LEU A 221 16.62 23.16 1.93
C LEU A 221 16.26 21.85 2.64
N LEU A 222 16.47 20.69 2.00
CA LEU A 222 16.24 19.40 2.62
C LEU A 222 17.11 19.18 3.86
N ARG A 223 18.40 19.55 3.75
CA ARG A 223 19.33 19.45 4.87
C ARG A 223 18.90 20.32 6.04
N GLN A 224 18.51 21.57 5.76
CA GLN A 224 18.04 22.48 6.80
C GLN A 224 16.77 21.94 7.47
N THR A 225 15.78 21.51 6.68
CA THR A 225 14.54 20.92 7.22
C THR A 225 14.82 19.73 8.13
N TYR A 226 15.77 18.87 7.74
CA TYR A 226 16.16 17.73 8.57
C TYR A 226 16.81 18.16 9.89
N LEU A 227 17.69 19.16 9.84
CA LEU A 227 18.36 19.67 11.05
C LEU A 227 17.38 20.35 12.00
N ASP A 228 16.42 21.11 11.45
CA ASP A 228 15.38 21.77 12.23
C ASP A 228 14.47 20.75 12.93
N ALA A 229 13.99 19.73 12.20
CA ALA A 229 13.19 18.66 12.76
C ALA A 229 13.94 17.89 13.87
N ARG A 230 15.23 17.62 13.66
CA ARG A 230 16.08 16.98 14.67
C ARG A 230 16.31 17.87 15.91
N SER A 231 16.41 19.15 15.73
CA SER A 231 16.55 20.12 16.84
C SER A 231 15.32 20.14 17.73
N GLU A 232 14.12 20.06 17.15
CA GLU A 232 12.86 20.03 17.90
C GLU A 232 12.68 18.76 18.72
N GLU A 233 13.18 17.59 18.25
CA GLU A 233 13.16 16.34 19.01
C GLU A 233 13.95 16.42 20.32
N HIS A 234 14.98 17.28 20.40
CA HIS A 234 15.83 17.42 21.58
C HIS A 234 15.35 18.50 22.56
N THR A 235 14.35 19.27 22.19
CA THR A 235 13.80 20.38 23.00
C THR A 235 12.42 20.10 23.58
N SER A 236 11.80 18.99 23.22
CA SER A 236 10.53 18.46 23.76
C SER A 236 10.81 17.29 24.74
#